data_036f662910bf8cbcd2f10cbaf3126211
#
_entry.id   036f662910bf8cbcd2f10cbaf3126211
#
_cell.length_a   1.000
_cell.length_b   1.000
_cell.length_c   1.000
_cell.angle_alpha   90.00
_cell.angle_beta   90.00
_cell.angle_gamma   90.00
#
_symmetry.space_group_name_H-M   'P 1'
#
loop_
_entity.id
_entity.type
_entity.pdbx_description
1 polymer ?
#
loop_
_entity_poly.entity_id
_entity_poly.type
_entity_poly.pdbx_seq_one_letter_code
_entity_poly.pdbx_strand_id
1 'polypeptide(L)'
;VLRVAQRFMPAIAHRKLIMAHLIERMAYVGEAPWHGLGSRLSPKQPLEVWQREAGMDWQIQESPVHFKADAVGHLGSIHSFPEQKVLYRSDTKAPLSVVSQRYQVVQPREVLEFYRDLTQVSGYELETAGVLKGGRKFWALARTGQNTSLKGNDLVNGYLLLATSCDGTLATTATPTTVRVVCNNTLTIAVDGATRAIKVPHSTRFDAQAVKKQLGIAVSQWDEFMYRMRHLAERKVQWHEAMGYFMQVLCDAQPNNPLPDALPNERALRRVQSLYEGRGRGSQLEAANGTAWGLLNAVTEYVDHERRARSNEYRMDSAWFGQGAVIKQRALDAALQLVA
;
A
#
# COMPACT_ATOMS: atom_id res chain seq x y z
N VAL A 1 -36.91 -19.53 -61.68
CA VAL A 1 -37.47 -19.03 -60.41
C VAL A 1 -36.89 -19.81 -59.24
N LEU A 2 -35.81 -19.37 -58.67
CA LEU A 2 -35.25 -19.94 -57.44
C LEU A 2 -34.87 -18.76 -56.49
N ARG A 3 -35.67 -18.57 -55.44
CA ARG A 3 -35.36 -17.65 -54.33
C ARG A 3 -34.33 -18.29 -53.40
N VAL A 4 -33.18 -17.68 -53.33
CA VAL A 4 -32.15 -17.99 -52.31
C VAL A 4 -32.53 -17.31 -50.99
N ALA A 5 -32.79 -18.10 -49.98
CA ALA A 5 -33.02 -17.62 -48.61
C ALA A 5 -31.69 -17.20 -47.99
N GLN A 6 -31.50 -15.90 -47.77
CA GLN A 6 -30.42 -15.37 -46.92
C GLN A 6 -30.70 -15.72 -45.44
N ARG A 7 -29.91 -16.62 -44.87
CA ARG A 7 -29.86 -16.87 -43.45
C ARG A 7 -29.18 -15.69 -42.77
N PHE A 8 -29.90 -14.96 -41.95
CA PHE A 8 -29.36 -14.01 -40.98
C PHE A 8 -28.56 -14.80 -39.93
N MET A 9 -27.25 -14.63 -39.89
CA MET A 9 -26.44 -14.96 -38.74
C MET A 9 -26.57 -13.85 -37.70
N PRO A 10 -26.91 -14.15 -36.45
CA PRO A 10 -26.89 -13.11 -35.41
C PRO A 10 -25.42 -12.73 -35.14
N ALA A 11 -25.16 -11.42 -35.14
CA ALA A 11 -23.90 -10.82 -34.76
C ALA A 11 -23.52 -11.28 -33.34
N ILE A 12 -22.43 -12.01 -33.23
CA ILE A 12 -21.80 -12.30 -31.95
C ILE A 12 -21.34 -10.95 -31.39
N ALA A 13 -22.13 -10.41 -30.47
CA ALA A 13 -21.74 -9.27 -29.69
C ALA A 13 -20.44 -9.64 -28.95
N HIS A 14 -19.35 -9.01 -29.34
CA HIS A 14 -18.12 -9.01 -28.56
C HIS A 14 -18.46 -8.43 -27.18
N ARG A 15 -18.75 -9.30 -26.22
CA ARG A 15 -18.68 -8.94 -24.81
C ARG A 15 -17.23 -8.49 -24.59
N LYS A 16 -17.02 -7.17 -24.57
CA LYS A 16 -15.85 -6.59 -23.90
C LYS A 16 -15.85 -7.22 -22.52
N LEU A 17 -14.91 -8.14 -22.31
CA LEU A 17 -14.51 -8.52 -20.95
C LEU A 17 -14.08 -7.20 -20.29
N ILE A 18 -15.00 -6.63 -19.53
CA ILE A 18 -14.68 -5.59 -18.57
C ILE A 18 -13.72 -6.30 -17.61
N MET A 19 -12.43 -6.03 -17.79
CA MET A 19 -11.43 -6.41 -16.80
C MET A 19 -11.88 -5.77 -15.50
N ALA A 20 -12.48 -6.57 -14.64
CA ALA A 20 -12.93 -6.15 -13.32
C ALA A 20 -11.74 -5.52 -12.61
N HIS A 21 -11.85 -4.24 -12.30
CA HIS A 21 -10.89 -3.55 -11.46
C HIS A 21 -10.86 -4.28 -10.12
N LEU A 22 -9.68 -4.79 -9.74
CA LEU A 22 -9.50 -5.63 -8.55
C LEU A 22 -9.52 -4.84 -7.22
N ILE A 23 -9.70 -3.53 -7.25
CA ILE A 23 -10.20 -2.79 -6.08
C ILE A 23 -11.69 -3.04 -6.02
N GLU A 24 -12.06 -3.93 -5.13
CA GLU A 24 -13.44 -4.33 -5.02
C GLU A 24 -14.29 -3.19 -4.48
N ARG A 25 -13.84 -2.56 -3.40
CA ARG A 25 -14.40 -1.34 -2.83
C ARG A 25 -13.35 -0.63 -1.97
N MET A 26 -13.42 0.68 -1.94
CA MET A 26 -12.76 1.52 -0.95
C MET A 26 -13.60 2.75 -0.67
N ALA A 27 -13.39 3.35 0.48
CA ALA A 27 -14.00 4.61 0.87
C ALA A 27 -12.92 5.63 1.25
N TYR A 28 -13.23 6.92 1.08
CA TYR A 28 -12.33 8.01 1.45
C TYR A 28 -13.11 9.24 1.91
N VAL A 29 -12.44 10.06 2.71
CA VAL A 29 -12.90 11.40 3.15
C VAL A 29 -11.94 12.45 2.60
N GLY A 30 -12.46 13.62 2.25
CA GLY A 30 -11.65 14.71 1.74
C GLY A 30 -11.46 14.69 0.23
N GLU A 31 -10.22 14.88 -0.24
CA GLU A 31 -9.88 14.84 -1.65
C GLU A 31 -9.86 13.41 -2.19
N ALA A 32 -10.22 13.28 -3.47
CA ALA A 32 -10.16 11.98 -4.12
C ALA A 32 -8.72 11.46 -4.12
N PRO A 33 -8.48 10.20 -3.71
CA PRO A 33 -7.16 9.61 -3.80
C PRO A 33 -6.63 9.67 -5.23
N TRP A 34 -5.32 9.73 -5.38
CA TRP A 34 -4.64 9.88 -6.70
C TRP A 34 -5.07 8.84 -7.76
N HIS A 35 -5.53 7.67 -7.33
CA HIS A 35 -6.01 6.60 -8.22
C HIS A 35 -7.48 6.77 -8.66
N GLY A 36 -8.21 7.77 -8.13
CA GLY A 36 -9.58 8.10 -8.53
C GLY A 36 -10.63 7.04 -8.22
N LEU A 37 -10.34 6.11 -7.30
CA LEU A 37 -11.23 4.99 -6.95
C LEU A 37 -11.84 5.20 -5.58
N GLY A 38 -13.02 4.64 -5.37
CA GLY A 38 -13.70 4.61 -4.09
C GLY A 38 -14.90 5.54 -3.96
N SER A 39 -15.68 5.30 -2.90
CA SER A 39 -16.83 6.11 -2.51
C SER A 39 -16.39 7.25 -1.59
N ARG A 40 -16.77 8.48 -1.93
CA ARG A 40 -16.51 9.64 -1.08
C ARG A 40 -17.49 9.67 0.08
N LEU A 41 -16.96 9.75 1.29
CA LEU A 41 -17.74 9.90 2.52
C LEU A 41 -17.69 11.35 3.03
N SER A 42 -18.74 11.74 3.76
CA SER A 42 -18.69 12.94 4.59
C SER A 42 -17.77 12.71 5.78
N PRO A 43 -17.13 13.77 6.35
CA PRO A 43 -16.32 13.63 7.55
C PRO A 43 -17.10 13.03 8.73
N LYS A 44 -16.39 12.39 9.65
CA LYS A 44 -16.92 11.84 10.91
C LYS A 44 -18.06 10.83 10.76
N GLN A 45 -18.04 10.03 9.69
CA GLN A 45 -18.98 8.93 9.55
C GLN A 45 -18.71 7.84 10.58
N PRO A 46 -19.76 7.16 11.10
CA PRO A 46 -19.62 6.02 11.99
C PRO A 46 -18.93 4.84 11.28
N LEU A 47 -18.31 3.95 12.06
CA LEU A 47 -17.52 2.83 11.51
C LEU A 47 -18.37 1.87 10.67
N GLU A 48 -19.65 1.75 10.95
CA GLU A 48 -20.59 0.92 10.18
C GLU A 48 -20.77 1.42 8.75
N VAL A 49 -20.74 2.75 8.54
CA VAL A 49 -20.73 3.36 7.20
C VAL A 49 -19.41 3.07 6.50
N TRP A 50 -18.29 3.25 7.20
CA TRP A 50 -16.97 2.90 6.67
C TRP A 50 -16.88 1.42 6.29
N GLN A 51 -17.38 0.53 7.14
CA GLN A 51 -17.37 -0.91 6.91
C GLN A 51 -18.10 -1.27 5.61
N ARG A 52 -19.30 -0.71 5.38
CA ARG A 52 -20.08 -0.94 4.16
C ARG A 52 -19.43 -0.33 2.92
N GLU A 53 -19.04 0.94 2.99
CA GLU A 53 -18.53 1.66 1.83
C GLU A 53 -17.11 1.25 1.44
N ALA A 54 -16.30 0.83 2.41
CA ALA A 54 -14.98 0.24 2.17
C ALA A 54 -15.04 -1.24 1.73
N GLY A 55 -16.24 -1.85 1.69
CA GLY A 55 -16.41 -3.25 1.30
C GLY A 55 -15.91 -4.25 2.34
N MET A 56 -15.98 -3.89 3.62
CA MET A 56 -15.56 -4.70 4.78
C MET A 56 -16.72 -5.26 5.60
N ASP A 57 -17.92 -5.30 5.04
CA ASP A 57 -19.18 -5.73 5.70
C ASP A 57 -19.44 -7.23 5.61
N TRP A 58 -18.41 -8.02 5.40
CA TRP A 58 -18.46 -9.48 5.35
C TRP A 58 -17.41 -10.09 6.29
N GLN A 59 -17.48 -11.40 6.49
CA GLN A 59 -16.61 -12.15 7.38
C GLN A 59 -15.78 -13.16 6.61
N ILE A 60 -14.55 -13.39 7.07
CA ILE A 60 -13.73 -14.52 6.65
C ILE A 60 -14.22 -15.75 7.41
N GLN A 61 -14.71 -16.73 6.67
CA GLN A 61 -15.12 -18.03 7.18
C GLN A 61 -14.07 -19.08 6.89
N GLU A 62 -14.07 -20.15 7.66
CA GLU A 62 -13.10 -21.23 7.57
C GLU A 62 -13.81 -22.54 7.20
N SER A 63 -13.13 -23.38 6.43
CA SER A 63 -13.58 -24.73 6.09
C SER A 63 -12.39 -25.70 6.06
N PRO A 64 -12.58 -26.97 6.43
CA PRO A 64 -11.56 -28.00 6.25
C PRO A 64 -11.15 -28.15 4.80
N VAL A 65 -9.90 -28.53 4.56
CA VAL A 65 -9.40 -28.90 3.23
C VAL A 65 -9.70 -30.38 2.99
N HIS A 66 -10.30 -30.67 1.84
CA HIS A 66 -10.51 -32.03 1.35
C HIS A 66 -9.91 -32.16 -0.05
N PHE A 67 -9.42 -33.35 -0.38
CA PHE A 67 -8.96 -33.68 -1.70
C PHE A 67 -9.58 -34.99 -2.17
N LYS A 68 -9.75 -35.11 -3.48
CA LYS A 68 -10.22 -36.33 -4.13
C LYS A 68 -9.02 -37.14 -4.60
N ALA A 69 -8.89 -38.35 -4.08
CA ALA A 69 -7.90 -39.28 -4.57
C ALA A 69 -8.55 -40.20 -5.63
N ASP A 70 -8.01 -40.20 -6.84
CA ASP A 70 -8.47 -41.07 -7.92
C ASP A 70 -7.94 -42.52 -7.68
N ALA A 71 -8.85 -43.49 -7.68
CA ALA A 71 -8.51 -44.90 -7.69
C ALA A 71 -8.82 -45.49 -9.08
N VAL A 72 -7.94 -46.31 -9.60
CA VAL A 72 -8.13 -46.97 -10.90
C VAL A 72 -9.42 -47.82 -10.82
N GLY A 73 -10.42 -47.48 -11.63
CA GLY A 73 -11.66 -48.25 -11.74
C GLY A 73 -12.77 -47.87 -10.76
N HIS A 74 -12.63 -46.85 -9.91
CA HIS A 74 -13.65 -46.42 -8.96
C HIS A 74 -13.81 -44.89 -8.95
N LEU A 75 -15.02 -44.42 -8.59
CA LEU A 75 -15.25 -43.00 -8.20
C LEU A 75 -14.29 -42.68 -7.04
N GLY A 76 -13.35 -41.79 -7.24
CA GLY A 76 -12.33 -41.44 -6.25
C GLY A 76 -12.91 -41.10 -4.88
N SER A 77 -12.23 -41.47 -3.81
CA SER A 77 -12.62 -41.17 -2.43
C SER A 77 -12.19 -39.77 -2.02
N ILE A 78 -12.99 -39.14 -1.15
CA ILE A 78 -12.66 -37.83 -0.57
C ILE A 78 -11.90 -38.05 0.74
N HIS A 79 -10.74 -37.41 0.83
CA HIS A 79 -9.88 -37.45 2.01
C HIS A 79 -9.74 -36.07 2.61
N SER A 80 -9.54 -35.99 3.93
CA SER A 80 -9.30 -34.77 4.66
C SER A 80 -7.81 -34.44 4.70
N PHE A 81 -7.46 -33.15 4.63
CA PHE A 81 -6.12 -32.64 4.87
C PHE A 81 -6.12 -31.76 6.12
N PRO A 82 -5.92 -32.33 7.32
CA PRO A 82 -6.22 -31.66 8.60
C PRO A 82 -5.24 -30.56 8.97
N GLU A 83 -4.07 -30.47 8.33
CA GLU A 83 -3.05 -29.46 8.64
C GLU A 83 -3.37 -28.09 8.06
N GLN A 84 -4.34 -28.01 7.17
CA GLN A 84 -4.73 -26.77 6.48
C GLN A 84 -6.22 -26.54 6.55
N LYS A 85 -6.59 -25.29 6.35
CA LYS A 85 -7.97 -24.80 6.22
C LYS A 85 -8.10 -23.83 5.06
N VAL A 86 -9.27 -23.85 4.41
CA VAL A 86 -9.65 -22.88 3.38
C VAL A 86 -10.26 -21.68 4.08
N LEU A 87 -9.83 -20.48 3.69
CA LEU A 87 -10.50 -19.22 4.04
C LEU A 87 -11.36 -18.78 2.86
N TYR A 88 -12.59 -18.35 3.15
CA TYR A 88 -13.53 -17.89 2.13
C TYR A 88 -14.42 -16.76 2.64
N ARG A 89 -15.03 -16.01 1.73
CA ARG A 89 -15.92 -14.88 2.06
C ARG A 89 -17.29 -15.37 2.48
N SER A 90 -17.87 -14.76 3.51
CA SER A 90 -19.23 -15.11 3.98
C SER A 90 -20.34 -14.70 3.01
N ASP A 91 -20.17 -13.61 2.27
CA ASP A 91 -21.14 -13.03 1.33
C ASP A 91 -21.19 -13.78 -0.01
N THR A 92 -20.06 -13.89 -0.69
CA THR A 92 -19.96 -14.45 -2.05
C THR A 92 -19.58 -15.92 -2.10
N LYS A 93 -19.14 -16.50 -0.96
CA LYS A 93 -18.52 -17.83 -0.87
C LYS A 93 -17.25 -17.99 -1.72
N ALA A 94 -16.71 -16.88 -2.22
CA ALA A 94 -15.47 -16.89 -3.00
C ALA A 94 -14.28 -17.34 -2.13
N PRO A 95 -13.42 -18.26 -2.63
CA PRO A 95 -12.23 -18.70 -1.90
C PRO A 95 -11.19 -17.58 -1.85
N LEU A 96 -10.57 -17.41 -0.70
CA LEU A 96 -9.52 -16.43 -0.46
C LEU A 96 -8.15 -17.07 -0.48
N SER A 97 -7.93 -18.09 0.33
CA SER A 97 -6.65 -18.77 0.49
C SER A 97 -6.77 -20.13 1.15
N VAL A 98 -5.70 -20.90 1.10
CA VAL A 98 -5.47 -22.09 1.92
C VAL A 98 -4.31 -21.77 2.87
N VAL A 99 -4.54 -21.91 4.15
CA VAL A 99 -3.57 -21.56 5.21
C VAL A 99 -3.44 -22.70 6.22
N SER A 100 -2.42 -22.65 7.06
CA SER A 100 -2.26 -23.64 8.13
C SER A 100 -3.37 -23.53 9.18
N GLN A 101 -3.63 -24.59 9.92
CA GLN A 101 -4.60 -24.58 11.04
C GLN A 101 -4.24 -23.54 12.11
N ARG A 102 -2.96 -23.21 12.28
CA ARG A 102 -2.50 -22.21 13.27
C ARG A 102 -2.70 -20.77 12.82
N TYR A 103 -3.10 -20.53 11.57
CA TYR A 103 -3.28 -19.20 11.05
C TYR A 103 -4.39 -18.46 11.79
N GLN A 104 -4.05 -17.34 12.40
CA GLN A 104 -4.99 -16.46 13.09
C GLN A 104 -5.51 -15.42 12.10
N VAL A 105 -6.81 -15.50 11.83
CA VAL A 105 -7.48 -14.57 10.91
C VAL A 105 -7.78 -13.27 11.65
N VAL A 106 -7.42 -12.15 11.03
CA VAL A 106 -7.92 -10.82 11.42
C VAL A 106 -9.09 -10.49 10.51
N GLN A 107 -10.26 -10.25 11.09
CA GLN A 107 -11.47 -9.94 10.33
C GLN A 107 -11.42 -8.53 9.72
N PRO A 108 -12.06 -8.29 8.56
CA PRO A 108 -12.13 -6.95 7.96
C PRO A 108 -12.62 -5.89 8.95
N ARG A 109 -13.62 -6.22 9.75
CA ARG A 109 -14.17 -5.36 10.79
C ARG A 109 -13.13 -4.99 11.86
N GLU A 110 -12.26 -5.91 12.25
CA GLU A 110 -11.25 -5.67 13.30
C GLU A 110 -10.22 -4.58 12.85
N VAL A 111 -9.96 -4.46 11.55
CA VAL A 111 -9.12 -3.41 11.00
C VAL A 111 -9.72 -2.03 11.24
N LEU A 112 -11.02 -1.86 11.10
CA LEU A 112 -11.71 -0.58 11.37
C LEU A 112 -11.90 -0.35 12.88
N GLU A 113 -12.26 -1.38 13.65
CA GLU A 113 -12.41 -1.33 15.10
C GLU A 113 -11.11 -0.90 15.80
N PHE A 114 -9.96 -1.24 15.22
CA PHE A 114 -8.67 -0.77 15.71
C PHE A 114 -8.60 0.76 15.83
N TYR A 115 -9.26 1.50 14.93
CA TYR A 115 -9.27 2.96 14.96
C TYR A 115 -10.35 3.56 15.86
N ARG A 116 -11.33 2.80 16.32
CA ARG A 116 -12.44 3.33 17.14
C ARG A 116 -11.93 4.12 18.35
N ASP A 117 -11.08 3.50 19.16
CA ASP A 117 -10.53 4.17 20.35
C ASP A 117 -9.57 5.30 19.99
N LEU A 118 -8.75 5.12 18.94
CA LEU A 118 -7.81 6.15 18.49
C LEU A 118 -8.56 7.39 18.00
N THR A 119 -9.69 7.23 17.34
CA THR A 119 -10.56 8.34 16.92
C THR A 119 -11.18 9.04 18.13
N GLN A 120 -11.66 8.29 19.11
CA GLN A 120 -12.36 8.84 20.27
C GLN A 120 -11.41 9.48 21.28
N VAL A 121 -10.25 8.88 21.54
CA VAL A 121 -9.33 9.28 22.61
C VAL A 121 -8.19 10.16 22.09
N SER A 122 -7.67 9.87 20.89
CA SER A 122 -6.45 10.50 20.35
C SER A 122 -6.72 11.46 19.19
N GLY A 123 -8.00 11.65 18.80
CA GLY A 123 -8.38 12.55 17.72
C GLY A 123 -7.95 12.10 16.33
N TYR A 124 -7.67 10.81 16.13
CA TYR A 124 -7.36 10.29 14.80
C TYR A 124 -8.60 10.32 13.90
N GLU A 125 -8.42 10.60 12.63
CA GLU A 125 -9.51 10.66 11.65
C GLU A 125 -9.25 9.68 10.51
N LEU A 126 -10.17 8.71 10.32
CA LEU A 126 -10.11 7.82 9.17
C LEU A 126 -10.20 8.64 7.87
N GLU A 127 -9.26 8.42 6.98
CA GLU A 127 -9.20 9.08 5.68
C GLU A 127 -9.44 8.14 4.51
N THR A 128 -8.87 6.93 4.54
CA THR A 128 -9.17 5.90 3.55
C THR A 128 -9.23 4.51 4.17
N ALA A 129 -10.08 3.66 3.65
CA ALA A 129 -10.11 2.25 3.97
C ALA A 129 -10.58 1.45 2.76
N GLY A 130 -10.17 0.18 2.65
CA GLY A 130 -10.59 -0.63 1.52
C GLY A 130 -10.07 -2.06 1.51
N VAL A 131 -10.42 -2.75 0.44
CA VAL A 131 -10.16 -4.15 0.20
C VAL A 131 -9.42 -4.33 -1.11
N LEU A 132 -8.34 -5.11 -1.10
CA LEU A 132 -7.51 -5.43 -2.25
C LEU A 132 -7.56 -6.93 -2.57
N LYS A 133 -7.25 -7.25 -3.84
CA LYS A 133 -7.06 -8.63 -4.31
C LYS A 133 -8.27 -9.54 -4.04
N GLY A 134 -9.47 -9.00 -4.27
CA GLY A 134 -10.71 -9.77 -4.11
C GLY A 134 -11.01 -10.17 -2.65
N GLY A 135 -10.55 -9.41 -1.66
CA GLY A 135 -10.75 -9.70 -0.26
C GLY A 135 -9.55 -10.32 0.46
N ARG A 136 -8.40 -10.44 -0.20
CA ARG A 136 -7.22 -11.06 0.42
C ARG A 136 -6.39 -10.12 1.26
N LYS A 137 -6.53 -8.80 1.05
CA LYS A 137 -5.87 -7.76 1.86
C LYS A 137 -6.85 -6.67 2.24
N PHE A 138 -6.69 -6.15 3.45
CA PHE A 138 -7.48 -5.05 3.99
C PHE A 138 -6.53 -3.98 4.50
N TRP A 139 -6.94 -2.72 4.34
CA TRP A 139 -6.22 -1.61 4.94
C TRP A 139 -7.17 -0.55 5.45
N ALA A 140 -6.69 0.23 6.42
CA ALA A 140 -7.28 1.50 6.82
C ALA A 140 -6.15 2.49 7.12
N LEU A 141 -6.33 3.73 6.74
CA LEU A 141 -5.40 4.84 6.91
C LEU A 141 -6.11 5.94 7.67
N ALA A 142 -5.53 6.37 8.79
CA ALA A 142 -6.06 7.48 9.58
C ALA A 142 -5.02 8.58 9.73
N ARG A 143 -5.48 9.83 9.65
CA ARG A 143 -4.70 11.01 9.98
C ARG A 143 -4.50 11.09 11.49
N THR A 144 -3.27 11.36 11.94
CA THR A 144 -2.94 11.43 13.37
C THR A 144 -3.11 12.83 13.97
N GLY A 145 -3.39 13.82 13.14
CA GLY A 145 -3.39 15.23 13.54
C GLY A 145 -2.03 15.90 13.50
N GLN A 146 -0.94 15.12 13.40
CA GLN A 146 0.42 15.66 13.26
C GLN A 146 0.62 16.20 11.84
N ASN A 147 1.22 17.37 11.76
CA ASN A 147 1.60 17.98 10.48
C ASN A 147 2.82 18.87 10.65
N THR A 148 3.56 19.07 9.58
CA THR A 148 4.73 19.95 9.53
C THR A 148 4.83 20.57 8.14
N SER A 149 5.07 21.89 8.10
CA SER A 149 5.46 22.57 6.87
C SER A 149 6.98 22.62 6.77
N LEU A 150 7.52 22.14 5.66
CA LEU A 150 8.92 22.33 5.28
C LEU A 150 9.02 23.61 4.47
N LYS A 151 10.16 24.26 4.44
CA LYS A 151 10.47 25.51 3.72
C LYS A 151 9.32 26.00 2.81
N GLY A 152 8.76 27.15 3.12
CA GLY A 152 7.59 27.66 2.42
C GLY A 152 6.31 26.89 2.80
N ASN A 153 5.62 26.32 1.81
CA ASN A 153 4.32 25.67 1.99
C ASN A 153 4.31 24.17 1.69
N ASP A 154 5.44 23.49 1.83
CA ASP A 154 5.50 22.05 1.58
C ASP A 154 4.99 21.28 2.80
N LEU A 155 3.68 21.04 2.84
CA LEU A 155 2.98 20.43 3.97
C LEU A 155 3.08 18.90 3.92
N VAL A 156 3.48 18.35 5.06
CA VAL A 156 3.54 16.89 5.31
C VAL A 156 2.64 16.56 6.48
N ASN A 157 1.69 15.65 6.29
CA ASN A 157 0.78 15.15 7.31
C ASN A 157 1.21 13.77 7.83
N GLY A 158 1.00 13.54 9.11
CA GLY A 158 1.21 12.26 9.77
C GLY A 158 -0.02 11.36 9.69
N TYR A 159 0.22 10.08 9.41
CA TYR A 159 -0.80 9.04 9.29
C TYR A 159 -0.40 7.77 10.02
N LEU A 160 -1.39 6.96 10.31
CA LEU A 160 -1.23 5.59 10.73
C LEU A 160 -1.93 4.66 9.72
N LEU A 161 -1.16 3.73 9.14
CA LEU A 161 -1.66 2.70 8.24
C LEU A 161 -1.73 1.38 9.01
N LEU A 162 -2.92 0.79 9.11
CA LEU A 162 -3.10 -0.61 9.50
C LEU A 162 -3.46 -1.43 8.27
N ALA A 163 -2.73 -2.50 8.05
CA ALA A 163 -2.99 -3.42 6.94
C ALA A 163 -2.76 -4.87 7.37
N THR A 164 -3.52 -5.78 6.75
CA THR A 164 -3.41 -7.22 6.98
C THR A 164 -3.75 -7.99 5.71
N SER A 165 -3.37 -9.26 5.65
CA SER A 165 -3.84 -10.17 4.62
C SER A 165 -4.44 -11.43 5.22
N CYS A 166 -5.21 -12.18 4.44
CA CYS A 166 -5.68 -13.51 4.81
C CYS A 166 -5.05 -14.61 3.95
N ASP A 167 -4.03 -14.28 3.15
CA ASP A 167 -3.32 -15.21 2.28
C ASP A 167 -1.85 -15.42 2.67
N GLY A 168 -1.45 -14.92 3.84
CA GLY A 168 -0.08 -15.04 4.35
C GLY A 168 0.95 -14.12 3.70
N THR A 169 0.55 -13.27 2.73
CA THR A 169 1.47 -12.38 2.02
C THR A 169 1.85 -11.12 2.80
N LEU A 170 1.10 -10.79 3.85
CA LEU A 170 1.34 -9.64 4.72
C LEU A 170 0.93 -9.96 6.15
N ALA A 171 1.86 -9.85 7.10
CA ALA A 171 1.53 -9.85 8.53
C ALA A 171 0.62 -8.66 8.86
N THR A 172 -0.18 -8.75 9.91
CA THR A 172 -0.94 -7.59 10.41
C THR A 172 0.05 -6.53 10.84
N THR A 173 0.05 -5.39 10.15
CA THR A 173 1.10 -4.37 10.26
C THR A 173 0.49 -3.01 10.52
N ALA A 174 0.87 -2.37 11.62
CA ALA A 174 0.57 -0.99 11.93
C ALA A 174 1.81 -0.12 11.64
N THR A 175 1.70 0.79 10.69
CA THR A 175 2.83 1.57 10.16
C THR A 175 2.56 3.05 10.30
N PRO A 176 3.31 3.79 11.14
CA PRO A 176 3.37 5.23 11.06
C PRO A 176 3.90 5.66 9.69
N THR A 177 3.19 6.54 9.02
CA THR A 177 3.54 6.98 7.67
C THR A 177 3.25 8.47 7.50
N THR A 178 3.81 9.07 6.47
CA THR A 178 3.54 10.45 6.09
C THR A 178 2.92 10.52 4.71
N VAL A 179 2.16 11.59 4.48
CA VAL A 179 1.68 11.96 3.15
C VAL A 179 2.06 13.41 2.90
N ARG A 180 2.83 13.64 1.83
CA ARG A 180 3.12 14.98 1.34
C ARG A 180 1.91 15.49 0.56
N VAL A 181 1.31 16.58 1.00
CA VAL A 181 -0.01 17.02 0.52
C VAL A 181 -0.02 17.36 -0.96
N VAL A 182 1.03 18.02 -1.46
CA VAL A 182 1.10 18.49 -2.87
C VAL A 182 1.09 17.35 -3.91
N CYS A 183 1.54 16.14 -3.54
CA CYS A 183 1.68 15.03 -4.48
C CYS A 183 1.06 13.71 -3.99
N ASN A 184 0.51 13.69 -2.78
CA ASN A 184 -0.01 12.49 -2.13
C ASN A 184 1.02 11.33 -2.08
N ASN A 185 2.31 11.64 -2.05
CA ASN A 185 3.36 10.64 -1.88
C ASN A 185 3.36 10.11 -0.46
N THR A 186 3.48 8.81 -0.33
CA THR A 186 3.51 8.14 0.98
C THR A 186 4.93 7.73 1.36
N LEU A 187 5.31 7.94 2.62
CA LEU A 187 6.61 7.54 3.13
C LEU A 187 6.46 6.99 4.56
N THR A 188 6.99 5.80 4.80
CA THR A 188 7.00 5.20 6.14
C THR A 188 7.93 5.99 7.05
N ILE A 189 7.48 6.28 8.28
CA ILE A 189 8.32 6.93 9.28
C ILE A 189 9.39 5.92 9.75
N ALA A 190 10.64 6.25 9.50
CA ALA A 190 11.78 5.46 9.90
C ALA A 190 12.79 6.37 10.65
N VAL A 191 13.31 5.88 11.75
CA VAL A 191 14.36 6.55 12.55
C VAL A 191 15.48 5.54 12.77
N ASP A 192 16.72 5.97 12.60
CA ASP A 192 17.93 5.13 12.71
C ASP A 192 17.93 3.88 11.80
N GLY A 193 17.45 4.02 10.56
CA GLY A 193 17.42 2.93 9.57
C GLY A 193 16.40 1.83 9.86
N ALA A 194 15.62 1.96 10.94
CA ALA A 194 14.58 1.00 11.29
C ALA A 194 13.18 1.57 11.04
N THR A 195 12.36 0.84 10.30
CA THR A 195 10.93 1.15 10.20
C THR A 195 10.27 0.90 11.55
N ARG A 196 9.40 1.81 11.96
CA ARG A 196 8.61 1.69 13.21
C ARG A 196 7.30 0.93 13.00
N ALA A 197 7.22 0.15 11.95
CA ALA A 197 6.09 -0.72 11.69
C ALA A 197 6.02 -1.84 12.75
N ILE A 198 4.88 -1.93 13.40
CA ILE A 198 4.59 -3.02 14.35
C ILE A 198 3.96 -4.15 13.54
N LYS A 199 4.63 -5.30 13.52
CA LYS A 199 4.20 -6.48 12.76
C LYS A 199 3.75 -7.58 13.71
N VAL A 200 2.52 -8.03 13.55
CA VAL A 200 1.95 -9.18 14.29
C VAL A 200 1.81 -10.34 13.30
N PRO A 201 2.62 -11.40 13.42
CA PRO A 201 2.50 -12.58 12.57
C PRO A 201 1.16 -13.28 12.76
N HIS A 202 0.62 -13.90 11.72
CA HIS A 202 -0.63 -14.66 11.78
C HIS A 202 -0.54 -15.99 12.55
N SER A 203 0.62 -16.34 13.08
CA SER A 203 0.76 -17.41 14.11
C SER A 203 0.39 -16.92 15.51
N THR A 204 0.19 -15.61 15.69
CA THR A 204 -0.14 -14.95 16.95
C THR A 204 -1.48 -14.24 16.80
N ARG A 205 -2.31 -14.31 17.85
CA ARG A 205 -3.57 -13.57 17.88
C ARG A 205 -3.29 -12.07 17.86
N PHE A 206 -4.03 -11.34 17.02
CA PHE A 206 -3.95 -9.89 16.98
C PHE A 206 -4.51 -9.28 18.26
N ASP A 207 -3.67 -8.54 18.98
CA ASP A 207 -4.03 -7.75 20.15
C ASP A 207 -3.93 -6.27 19.82
N ALA A 208 -5.07 -5.65 19.56
CA ALA A 208 -5.16 -4.24 19.19
C ALA A 208 -4.61 -3.31 20.29
N GLN A 209 -4.79 -3.65 21.58
CA GLN A 209 -4.35 -2.81 22.69
C GLN A 209 -2.82 -2.87 22.86
N ALA A 210 -2.23 -4.05 22.73
CA ALA A 210 -0.75 -4.19 22.74
C ALA A 210 -0.12 -3.41 21.58
N VAL A 211 -0.70 -3.47 20.37
CA VAL A 211 -0.23 -2.70 19.22
C VAL A 211 -0.38 -1.20 19.45
N LYS A 212 -1.50 -0.71 19.97
CA LYS A 212 -1.71 0.71 20.30
C LYS A 212 -0.71 1.22 21.32
N LYS A 213 -0.39 0.44 22.34
CA LYS A 213 0.62 0.79 23.35
C LYS A 213 2.01 0.94 22.72
N GLN A 214 2.39 0.04 21.83
CA GLN A 214 3.66 0.14 21.10
C GLN A 214 3.67 1.33 20.14
N LEU A 215 2.54 1.64 19.49
CA LEU A 215 2.40 2.81 18.61
C LEU A 215 2.56 4.14 19.36
N GLY A 216 2.15 4.24 20.61
CA GLY A 216 2.35 5.44 21.41
C GLY A 216 3.81 5.87 21.49
N ILE A 217 4.74 4.91 21.49
CA ILE A 217 6.18 5.17 21.42
C ILE A 217 6.62 5.60 20.01
N ALA A 218 6.04 4.99 18.97
CA ALA A 218 6.39 5.29 17.58
C ALA A 218 5.91 6.69 17.14
N VAL A 219 4.73 7.12 17.60
CA VAL A 219 4.17 8.45 17.29
C VAL A 219 4.99 9.57 17.96
N SER A 220 5.62 9.30 19.11
CA SER A 220 6.50 10.27 19.81
C SER A 220 7.76 10.66 19.00
N GLN A 221 8.08 9.94 17.93
CA GLN A 221 9.27 10.18 17.09
C GLN A 221 8.97 11.04 15.84
N TRP A 222 7.77 11.59 15.74
CA TRP A 222 7.41 12.50 14.64
C TRP A 222 8.37 13.69 14.53
N ASP A 223 8.67 14.34 15.64
CA ASP A 223 9.53 15.52 15.64
C ASP A 223 10.95 15.19 15.20
N GLU A 224 11.50 14.05 15.64
CA GLU A 224 12.81 13.57 15.20
C GLU A 224 12.82 13.25 13.70
N PHE A 225 11.79 12.57 13.20
CA PHE A 225 11.67 12.29 11.78
C PHE A 225 11.56 13.59 10.97
N MET A 226 10.71 14.53 11.38
CA MET A 226 10.54 15.80 10.69
C MET A 226 11.77 16.71 10.80
N TYR A 227 12.55 16.61 11.87
CA TYR A 227 13.85 17.25 11.98
C TYR A 227 14.77 16.79 10.85
N ARG A 228 14.90 15.49 10.64
CA ARG A 228 15.69 14.92 9.53
C ARG A 228 15.17 15.35 8.15
N MET A 229 13.84 15.41 7.97
CA MET A 229 13.25 15.89 6.69
C MET A 229 13.58 17.36 6.43
N ARG A 230 13.66 18.20 7.47
CA ARG A 230 14.13 19.60 7.32
C ARG A 230 15.57 19.65 6.84
N HIS A 231 16.46 18.84 7.39
CA HIS A 231 17.85 18.75 6.91
C HIS A 231 17.93 18.32 5.45
N LEU A 232 17.11 17.36 5.02
CA LEU A 232 17.02 17.02 3.59
C LEU A 232 16.57 18.19 2.72
N ALA A 233 15.63 19.02 3.21
CA ALA A 233 15.15 20.20 2.49
C ALA A 233 16.16 21.34 2.46
N GLU A 234 17.13 21.35 3.36
CA GLU A 234 18.24 22.33 3.40
C GLU A 234 19.42 21.92 2.53
N ARG A 235 19.68 20.60 2.42
CA ARG A 235 20.82 20.03 1.68
C ARG A 235 20.65 20.21 0.17
N LYS A 236 21.38 21.15 -0.39
CA LYS A 236 21.47 21.32 -1.85
C LYS A 236 22.28 20.20 -2.47
N VAL A 237 21.86 19.72 -3.63
CA VAL A 237 22.43 18.56 -4.31
C VAL A 237 22.94 18.96 -5.68
N GLN A 238 24.18 18.56 -5.98
CA GLN A 238 24.77 18.73 -7.31
C GLN A 238 24.25 17.67 -8.27
N TRP A 239 24.30 17.95 -9.57
CA TRP A 239 23.77 17.03 -10.59
C TRP A 239 24.38 15.62 -10.52
N HIS A 240 25.69 15.51 -10.34
CA HIS A 240 26.37 14.21 -10.24
C HIS A 240 25.97 13.42 -8.98
N GLU A 241 25.74 14.11 -7.85
CA GLU A 241 25.22 13.48 -6.61
C GLU A 241 23.81 12.94 -6.84
N ALA A 242 22.95 13.73 -7.54
CA ALA A 242 21.60 13.31 -7.87
C ALA A 242 21.58 12.03 -8.73
N MET A 243 22.45 11.97 -9.74
CA MET A 243 22.56 10.80 -10.60
C MET A 243 23.09 9.60 -9.83
N GLY A 244 24.10 9.77 -8.99
CA GLY A 244 24.61 8.72 -8.09
C GLY A 244 23.52 8.17 -7.17
N TYR A 245 22.74 9.05 -6.54
CA TYR A 245 21.60 8.68 -5.71
C TYR A 245 20.55 7.85 -6.48
N PHE A 246 20.13 8.30 -7.66
CA PHE A 246 19.14 7.57 -8.46
C PHE A 246 19.65 6.19 -8.90
N MET A 247 20.92 6.09 -9.26
CA MET A 247 21.55 4.81 -9.59
C MET A 247 21.57 3.87 -8.38
N GLN A 248 22.00 4.34 -7.22
CA GLN A 248 21.99 3.58 -5.98
C GLN A 248 20.58 3.05 -5.62
N VAL A 249 19.57 3.92 -5.70
CA VAL A 249 18.20 3.58 -5.29
C VAL A 249 17.51 2.63 -6.27
N LEU A 250 17.66 2.87 -7.58
CA LEU A 250 16.91 2.12 -8.60
C LEU A 250 17.60 0.83 -9.05
N CYS A 251 18.92 0.73 -8.91
CA CYS A 251 19.72 -0.39 -9.42
C CYS A 251 20.26 -1.31 -8.32
N ASP A 252 19.98 -1.01 -7.04
CA ASP A 252 20.56 -1.74 -5.90
C ASP A 252 22.10 -1.68 -5.86
N ALA A 253 22.67 -0.63 -6.46
CA ALA A 253 24.11 -0.44 -6.46
C ALA A 253 24.60 -0.23 -5.03
N GLN A 254 25.48 -1.12 -4.58
CA GLN A 254 26.14 -0.98 -3.28
C GLN A 254 27.33 -0.02 -3.44
N PRO A 255 27.66 0.80 -2.42
CA PRO A 255 28.82 1.69 -2.47
C PRO A 255 30.14 0.97 -2.78
N ASN A 256 30.25 -0.30 -2.40
CA ASN A 256 31.42 -1.14 -2.61
C ASN A 256 31.39 -1.99 -3.89
N ASN A 257 30.28 -1.96 -4.65
CA ASN A 257 30.15 -2.61 -5.94
C ASN A 257 29.58 -1.61 -6.96
N PRO A 258 30.43 -0.79 -7.59
CA PRO A 258 29.98 0.27 -8.50
C PRO A 258 29.40 -0.22 -9.84
N LEU A 259 29.55 -1.52 -10.14
CA LEU A 259 28.94 -2.15 -11.30
C LEU A 259 27.80 -3.05 -10.82
N PRO A 260 26.53 -2.57 -10.89
CA PRO A 260 25.40 -3.42 -10.57
C PRO A 260 25.34 -4.59 -11.57
N ASP A 261 25.03 -5.80 -11.08
CA ASP A 261 24.81 -6.98 -11.92
C ASP A 261 23.64 -6.79 -12.93
N ALA A 262 22.81 -5.79 -12.70
CA ALA A 262 21.74 -5.39 -13.58
C ALA A 262 21.90 -3.92 -13.97
N LEU A 263 21.98 -3.65 -15.26
CA LEU A 263 21.89 -2.29 -15.80
C LEU A 263 20.59 -1.63 -15.34
N PRO A 264 20.63 -0.33 -14.96
CA PRO A 264 19.44 0.37 -14.56
C PRO A 264 18.39 0.32 -15.66
N ASN A 265 17.12 0.22 -15.29
CA ASN A 265 16.05 0.49 -16.22
C ASN A 265 16.14 1.97 -16.62
N GLU A 266 16.76 2.27 -17.76
CA GLU A 266 16.96 3.64 -18.26
C GLU A 266 15.67 4.46 -18.28
N ARG A 267 14.53 3.82 -18.57
CA ARG A 267 13.22 4.48 -18.54
C ARG A 267 12.87 4.97 -17.14
N ALA A 268 13.11 4.13 -16.10
CA ALA A 268 12.88 4.52 -14.71
C ALA A 268 13.81 5.68 -14.31
N LEU A 269 15.09 5.58 -14.65
CA LEU A 269 16.09 6.60 -14.35
C LEU A 269 15.73 7.94 -14.99
N ARG A 270 15.47 7.98 -16.31
CA ARG A 270 15.05 9.19 -17.03
C ARG A 270 13.76 9.78 -16.45
N ARG A 271 12.83 8.91 -16.00
CA ARG A 271 11.57 9.40 -15.43
C ARG A 271 11.79 10.06 -14.08
N VAL A 272 12.50 9.41 -13.17
CA VAL A 272 12.81 9.98 -11.83
C VAL A 272 13.62 11.27 -11.97
N GLN A 273 14.62 11.30 -12.86
CA GLN A 273 15.36 12.52 -13.18
C GLN A 273 14.42 13.64 -13.63
N SER A 274 13.53 13.37 -14.57
CA SER A 274 12.54 14.34 -15.08
C SER A 274 11.62 14.88 -13.98
N LEU A 275 11.20 14.02 -13.03
CA LEU A 275 10.39 14.42 -11.87
C LEU A 275 11.18 15.37 -10.95
N TYR A 276 12.45 15.08 -10.71
CA TYR A 276 13.33 15.92 -9.90
C TYR A 276 13.61 17.27 -10.57
N GLU A 277 13.85 17.29 -11.87
CA GLU A 277 14.23 18.49 -12.67
C GLU A 277 13.04 19.43 -12.94
N GLY A 278 11.85 19.17 -12.41
CA GLY A 278 10.74 20.13 -12.45
C GLY A 278 9.41 19.62 -12.96
N ARG A 279 9.31 18.35 -13.44
CA ARG A 279 8.04 17.75 -13.86
C ARG A 279 7.27 17.08 -12.73
N GLY A 280 7.92 16.85 -11.59
CA GLY A 280 7.27 16.29 -10.40
C GLY A 280 6.35 17.31 -9.73
N ARG A 281 5.30 16.79 -9.09
CA ARG A 281 4.37 17.61 -8.31
C ARG A 281 5.08 18.21 -7.12
N GLY A 282 5.06 19.53 -7.03
CA GLY A 282 5.76 20.27 -5.98
C GLY A 282 7.29 20.20 -6.06
N SER A 283 7.87 19.78 -7.20
CA SER A 283 9.32 19.79 -7.42
C SER A 283 9.93 21.20 -7.44
N GLN A 284 9.11 22.21 -7.75
CA GLN A 284 9.51 23.62 -7.77
C GLN A 284 9.35 24.33 -6.41
N LEU A 285 8.77 23.66 -5.39
CA LEU A 285 8.71 24.22 -4.05
C LEU A 285 10.11 24.38 -3.47
N GLU A 286 10.32 25.44 -2.70
CA GLU A 286 11.61 25.79 -2.12
C GLU A 286 12.26 24.62 -1.36
N ALA A 287 11.46 23.84 -0.64
CA ALA A 287 11.91 22.65 0.07
C ALA A 287 12.46 21.56 -0.85
N ALA A 288 11.93 21.43 -2.09
CA ALA A 288 12.24 20.32 -2.98
C ALA A 288 13.23 20.71 -4.11
N ASN A 289 13.20 21.96 -4.55
CA ASN A 289 13.98 22.39 -5.72
C ASN A 289 15.50 22.31 -5.48
N GLY A 290 16.14 21.35 -6.15
CA GLY A 290 17.58 21.13 -6.07
C GLY A 290 18.06 20.63 -4.71
N THR A 291 17.22 19.91 -3.94
CA THR A 291 17.54 19.44 -2.59
C THR A 291 17.51 17.91 -2.48
N ALA A 292 18.07 17.38 -1.39
CA ALA A 292 17.96 15.96 -1.06
C ALA A 292 16.48 15.54 -0.78
N TRP A 293 15.66 16.44 -0.23
CA TRP A 293 14.22 16.23 -0.13
C TRP A 293 13.55 16.09 -1.50
N GLY A 294 13.97 16.88 -2.49
CA GLY A 294 13.49 16.77 -3.86
C GLY A 294 13.84 15.43 -4.50
N LEU A 295 15.06 14.90 -4.26
CA LEU A 295 15.46 13.57 -4.72
C LEU A 295 14.53 12.46 -4.18
N LEU A 296 14.32 12.47 -2.86
CA LEU A 296 13.43 11.51 -2.19
C LEU A 296 12.01 11.59 -2.76
N ASN A 297 11.49 12.80 -2.95
CA ASN A 297 10.15 12.99 -3.50
C ASN A 297 10.02 12.54 -4.96
N ALA A 298 11.03 12.73 -5.79
CA ALA A 298 11.02 12.25 -7.16
C ALA A 298 10.91 10.71 -7.23
N VAL A 299 11.63 10.00 -6.35
CA VAL A 299 11.54 8.53 -6.27
C VAL A 299 10.19 8.09 -5.72
N THR A 300 9.69 8.71 -4.65
CA THR A 300 8.39 8.34 -4.07
C THR A 300 7.24 8.62 -5.04
N GLU A 301 7.26 9.74 -5.75
CA GLU A 301 6.28 10.04 -6.80
C GLU A 301 6.32 9.02 -7.94
N TYR A 302 7.51 8.66 -8.40
CA TYR A 302 7.67 7.61 -9.41
C TYR A 302 7.05 6.29 -8.95
N VAL A 303 7.32 5.86 -7.73
CA VAL A 303 6.82 4.60 -7.18
C VAL A 303 5.30 4.63 -7.01
N ASP A 304 4.76 5.69 -6.44
CA ASP A 304 3.35 5.79 -6.09
C ASP A 304 2.47 6.02 -7.33
N HIS A 305 2.93 6.82 -8.32
CA HIS A 305 2.08 7.27 -9.41
C HIS A 305 2.45 6.76 -10.79
N GLU A 306 3.72 6.47 -11.08
CA GLU A 306 4.19 6.29 -12.45
C GLU A 306 4.81 4.93 -12.76
N ARG A 307 5.31 4.24 -11.73
CA ARG A 307 5.89 2.92 -11.91
C ARG A 307 4.89 1.98 -12.59
N ARG A 308 5.34 1.30 -13.66
CA ARG A 308 4.50 0.39 -14.42
C ARG A 308 3.92 -0.70 -13.51
N ALA A 309 2.60 -0.87 -13.55
CA ALA A 309 1.86 -1.91 -12.86
C ALA A 309 0.73 -2.42 -13.76
N ARG A 310 0.19 -3.59 -13.44
CA ARG A 310 -0.94 -4.19 -14.18
C ARG A 310 -2.24 -3.38 -14.00
N SER A 311 -2.41 -2.77 -12.83
CA SER A 311 -3.51 -1.87 -12.49
C SER A 311 -3.08 -0.90 -11.39
N ASN A 312 -3.93 0.09 -11.09
CA ASN A 312 -3.71 1.02 -9.98
C ASN A 312 -3.68 0.29 -8.63
N GLU A 313 -4.47 -0.76 -8.44
CA GLU A 313 -4.45 -1.61 -7.25
C GLU A 313 -3.09 -2.31 -7.08
N TYR A 314 -2.56 -2.93 -8.13
CA TYR A 314 -1.23 -3.54 -8.07
C TYR A 314 -0.13 -2.52 -7.80
N ARG A 315 -0.28 -1.29 -8.30
CA ARG A 315 0.64 -0.20 -7.99
C ARG A 315 0.59 0.16 -6.52
N MET A 316 -0.61 0.35 -5.96
CA MET A 316 -0.82 0.67 -4.56
C MET A 316 -0.31 -0.45 -3.64
N ASP A 317 -0.66 -1.71 -3.91
CA ASP A 317 -0.15 -2.87 -3.17
C ASP A 317 1.39 -2.93 -3.19
N SER A 318 2.00 -2.70 -4.35
CA SER A 318 3.46 -2.64 -4.48
C SER A 318 4.07 -1.46 -3.73
N ALA A 319 3.46 -0.27 -3.83
CA ALA A 319 3.96 0.95 -3.23
C ALA A 319 3.90 0.95 -1.70
N TRP A 320 2.95 0.23 -1.12
CA TRP A 320 2.74 0.17 0.32
C TRP A 320 3.30 -1.10 0.97
N PHE A 321 3.26 -2.24 0.29
CA PHE A 321 3.53 -3.55 0.90
C PHE A 321 4.54 -4.41 0.12
N GLY A 322 4.94 -3.99 -1.07
CA GLY A 322 5.79 -4.78 -1.95
C GLY A 322 7.09 -4.07 -2.35
N GLN A 323 7.56 -4.40 -3.54
CA GLN A 323 8.82 -3.87 -4.09
C GLN A 323 8.88 -2.34 -4.14
N GLY A 324 7.74 -1.67 -4.34
CA GLY A 324 7.68 -0.20 -4.29
C GLY A 324 8.01 0.35 -2.91
N ALA A 325 7.51 -0.28 -1.83
CA ALA A 325 7.84 0.10 -0.46
C ALA A 325 9.35 -0.07 -0.17
N VAL A 326 9.96 -1.14 -0.68
CA VAL A 326 11.42 -1.37 -0.55
C VAL A 326 12.21 -0.27 -1.25
N ILE A 327 11.82 0.12 -2.47
CA ILE A 327 12.48 1.21 -3.21
C ILE A 327 12.36 2.54 -2.43
N LYS A 328 11.19 2.85 -1.88
CA LYS A 328 10.99 4.08 -1.09
C LYS A 328 11.81 4.09 0.20
N GLN A 329 11.92 2.94 0.88
CA GLN A 329 12.77 2.82 2.06
C GLN A 329 14.25 3.04 1.70
N ARG A 330 14.73 2.40 0.65
CA ARG A 330 16.11 2.60 0.13
C ARG A 330 16.36 4.06 -0.25
N ALA A 331 15.35 4.71 -0.86
CA ALA A 331 15.45 6.13 -1.19
C ALA A 331 15.59 7.02 0.04
N LEU A 332 14.83 6.72 1.11
CA LEU A 332 14.96 7.43 2.38
C LEU A 332 16.34 7.22 3.00
N ASP A 333 16.78 5.96 3.09
CA ASP A 333 18.09 5.62 3.68
C ASP A 333 19.24 6.29 2.93
N ALA A 334 19.22 6.25 1.60
CA ALA A 334 20.22 6.92 0.77
C ALA A 334 20.16 8.46 0.88
N ALA A 335 18.96 9.06 1.00
CA ALA A 335 18.82 10.49 1.21
C ALA A 335 19.38 10.92 2.57
N LEU A 336 19.14 10.15 3.62
CA LEU A 336 19.68 10.42 4.96
C LEU A 336 21.21 10.36 5.00
N GLN A 337 21.84 9.50 4.18
CA GLN A 337 23.30 9.47 4.04
C GLN A 337 23.90 10.76 3.45
N LEU A 338 23.11 11.54 2.68
CA LEU A 338 23.57 12.82 2.16
C LEU A 338 23.64 13.94 3.22
N VAL A 339 23.05 13.74 4.38
CA VAL A 339 22.99 14.72 5.49
C VAL A 339 23.60 14.21 6.80
N ALA A 340 24.11 12.97 6.80
CA ALA A 340 24.85 12.35 7.90
C ALA A 340 26.34 12.86 7.93
#